data_1503a1a46d120c5ebf301d09aa9327d9
#
_entry.id   1503a1a46d120c5ebf301d09aa9327d9
#
_cell.length_a   1.000
_cell.length_b   1.000
_cell.length_c   1.000
_cell.angle_alpha   90.00
_cell.angle_beta   90.00
_cell.angle_gamma   90.00
#
_symmetry.space_group_name_H-M   'P 1'
#
loop_
_entity.id
_entity.type
_entity.pdbx_description
1 polymer ?
#
loop_
_entity_poly.entity_id
_entity_poly.type
_entity_poly.pdbx_seq_one_letter_code
_entity_poly.pdbx_strand_id
1 'polypeptide(L)'
;VDDDRIAARAIELLKSRRAGRLTFLPLNKIRAPGGGGSGAFARGARPGSDAAGGGLIGKAVELVRFEPVYDQVFAYVFGDTLVFADLTSARQQLGRSRAVTLDGELLEKSGAMTGGSLSQRIGGLSFGRSSDQDEAEPLRRRLLELGESLVVCRREEAKLAQAVEQQRPA
;
A
#
# COMPACT_ATOMS: atom_id res chain seq x y z
N VAL A 1 6.66 8.78 10.70
CA VAL A 1 6.55 9.93 11.64
C VAL A 1 7.92 10.43 12.02
N ASP A 2 8.08 11.73 12.20
CA ASP A 2 9.38 12.34 12.43
C ASP A 2 9.94 12.02 13.81
N ASP A 3 9.09 12.00 14.82
CA ASP A 3 9.48 11.87 16.24
C ASP A 3 8.70 10.74 16.94
N ASP A 4 9.37 10.06 17.87
CA ASP A 4 8.81 9.03 18.74
C ASP A 4 7.70 9.58 19.67
N ARG A 5 7.75 10.87 20.04
CA ARG A 5 6.69 11.53 20.81
C ARG A 5 5.39 11.63 20.02
N ILE A 6 5.49 11.93 18.72
CA ILE A 6 4.32 11.96 17.83
C ILE A 6 3.73 10.55 17.70
N ALA A 7 4.58 9.54 17.56
CA ALA A 7 4.16 8.15 17.53
C ALA A 7 3.41 7.73 18.80
N ALA A 8 3.93 8.11 19.98
CA ALA A 8 3.30 7.82 21.26
C ALA A 8 1.90 8.45 21.37
N ARG A 9 1.76 9.74 21.02
CA ARG A 9 0.46 10.43 21.00
C ARG A 9 -0.52 9.81 20.03
N ALA A 10 -0.05 9.39 18.86
CA ALA A 10 -0.87 8.70 17.88
C ALA A 10 -1.37 7.35 18.40
N ILE A 11 -0.54 6.58 19.11
CA ILE A 11 -0.94 5.32 19.73
C ILE A 11 -2.00 5.56 20.83
N GLU A 12 -1.86 6.59 21.66
CA GLU A 12 -2.85 6.96 22.67
C GLU A 12 -4.19 7.33 22.01
N LEU A 13 -4.15 8.09 20.92
CA LEU A 13 -5.34 8.44 20.14
C LEU A 13 -6.03 7.20 19.56
N LEU A 14 -5.25 6.28 18.97
CA LEU A 14 -5.80 5.01 18.45
C LEU A 14 -6.47 4.19 19.56
N LYS A 15 -5.85 4.11 20.74
CA LYS A 15 -6.42 3.43 21.91
C LYS A 15 -7.74 4.06 22.36
N SER A 16 -7.76 5.40 22.50
CA SER A 16 -8.95 6.11 22.98
C SER A 16 -10.12 6.01 22.00
N ARG A 17 -9.85 6.00 20.70
CA ARG A 17 -10.84 5.88 19.64
C ARG A 17 -11.19 4.45 19.24
N ARG A 18 -10.51 3.44 19.81
CA ARG A 18 -10.62 2.03 19.41
C ARG A 18 -10.44 1.82 17.89
N ALA A 19 -9.53 2.59 17.28
CA ALA A 19 -9.33 2.67 15.83
C ALA A 19 -8.32 1.64 15.28
N GLY A 20 -8.15 0.50 15.97
CA GLY A 20 -7.27 -0.59 15.53
C GLY A 20 -5.81 -0.43 15.99
N ARG A 21 -4.90 -1.16 15.35
CA ARG A 21 -3.45 -1.17 15.63
C ARG A 21 -2.67 -0.75 14.40
N LEU A 22 -1.72 0.16 14.60
CA LEU A 22 -0.76 0.58 13.58
C LEU A 22 0.67 0.50 14.12
N THR A 23 1.62 0.24 13.26
CA THR A 23 3.05 0.31 13.56
C THR A 23 3.59 1.63 13.07
N PHE A 24 4.16 2.42 13.96
CA PHE A 24 4.83 3.68 13.64
C PHE A 24 6.34 3.45 13.58
N LEU A 25 6.99 4.07 12.61
CA LEU A 25 8.44 4.04 12.42
C LEU A 25 8.99 5.47 12.60
N PRO A 26 9.37 5.87 13.85
CA PRO A 26 9.89 7.20 14.10
C PRO A 26 11.27 7.38 13.48
N LEU A 27 11.46 8.40 12.66
CA LEU A 27 12.71 8.66 11.94
C LEU A 27 13.88 8.91 12.88
N ASN A 28 13.61 9.54 14.03
CA ASN A 28 14.63 9.83 15.05
C ASN A 28 15.14 8.59 15.81
N LYS A 29 14.42 7.47 15.77
CA LYS A 29 14.73 6.25 16.54
C LYS A 29 14.94 5.00 15.71
N ILE A 30 14.35 4.93 14.52
CA ILE A 30 14.44 3.74 13.67
C ILE A 30 15.89 3.41 13.31
N ARG A 31 16.25 2.15 13.40
CA ARG A 31 17.54 1.61 12.96
C ARG A 31 17.30 0.28 12.25
N ALA A 32 17.98 0.07 11.16
CA ALA A 32 17.92 -1.19 10.43
C ALA A 32 18.61 -2.31 11.26
N PRO A 33 18.02 -3.52 11.33
CA PRO A 33 18.68 -4.67 11.95
C PRO A 33 19.96 -5.00 11.18
N GLY A 34 21.11 -5.04 11.87
CA GLY A 34 22.42 -5.33 11.24
C GLY A 34 23.22 -4.11 10.80
N GLY A 35 22.71 -2.90 10.98
CA GLY A 35 23.37 -1.66 10.63
C GLY A 35 24.15 -1.04 11.79
N GLY A 36 25.26 -1.64 12.21
CA GLY A 36 26.32 -0.95 12.93
C GLY A 36 27.23 -0.25 11.92
N GLY A 37 27.00 1.03 11.67
CA GLY A 37 27.89 1.81 10.80
C GLY A 37 27.14 2.63 9.77
N SER A 38 27.27 3.93 9.92
CA SER A 38 27.01 4.94 8.91
C SER A 38 27.82 4.60 7.64
N GLY A 39 27.24 3.82 6.78
CA GLY A 39 27.80 3.50 5.48
C GLY A 39 26.68 3.63 4.47
N ALA A 40 26.75 4.66 3.64
CA ALA A 40 25.96 4.76 2.44
C ALA A 40 25.82 3.36 1.83
N PHE A 41 24.59 2.86 1.75
CA PHE A 41 24.32 1.71 0.91
C PHE A 41 24.87 2.08 -0.47
N ALA A 42 25.97 1.44 -0.84
CA ALA A 42 26.68 1.77 -2.07
C ALA A 42 25.70 1.59 -3.24
N ARG A 43 25.17 2.72 -3.68
CA ARG A 43 24.43 2.79 -4.95
C ARG A 43 25.41 2.34 -6.04
N GLY A 44 25.36 1.07 -6.40
CA GLY A 44 26.15 0.62 -7.54
C GLY A 44 26.78 -0.75 -7.46
N ALA A 45 26.64 -1.53 -6.40
CA ALA A 45 27.00 -2.92 -6.46
C ALA A 45 25.96 -3.66 -7.31
N ARG A 46 26.25 -3.85 -8.60
CA ARG A 46 25.53 -4.85 -9.40
C ARG A 46 25.64 -6.17 -8.66
N PRO A 47 24.54 -6.85 -8.31
CA PRO A 47 24.64 -8.19 -7.77
C PRO A 47 25.39 -9.03 -8.79
N GLY A 48 26.52 -9.60 -8.35
CA GLY A 48 27.28 -10.55 -9.19
C GLY A 48 26.32 -11.65 -9.61
N SER A 49 26.21 -11.86 -10.90
CA SER A 49 25.28 -12.76 -11.59
C SER A 49 25.49 -14.25 -11.29
N ASP A 50 26.39 -14.61 -10.38
CA ASP A 50 26.91 -15.97 -10.33
C ASP A 50 26.59 -16.78 -9.07
N ALA A 51 25.90 -16.20 -8.07
CA ALA A 51 25.58 -16.90 -6.82
C ALA A 51 24.10 -17.14 -6.53
N ALA A 52 23.22 -16.56 -7.30
CA ALA A 52 21.78 -16.79 -7.20
C ALA A 52 21.28 -17.24 -8.57
N GLY A 53 20.89 -18.49 -8.71
CA GLY A 53 20.36 -19.07 -9.95
C GLY A 53 19.53 -18.09 -10.74
N GLY A 54 19.56 -18.19 -12.07
CA GLY A 54 18.92 -17.21 -12.99
C GLY A 54 17.52 -16.81 -12.50
N GLY A 55 17.21 -15.50 -12.50
CA GLY A 55 15.94 -14.96 -12.05
C GLY A 55 16.01 -13.93 -10.91
N LEU A 56 17.18 -13.72 -10.29
CA LEU A 56 17.38 -12.64 -9.32
C LEU A 56 17.37 -11.29 -10.05
N ILE A 57 16.45 -10.40 -9.61
CA ILE A 57 16.35 -9.02 -10.11
C ILE A 57 17.24 -8.08 -9.30
N GLY A 58 17.26 -8.24 -7.97
CA GLY A 58 18.06 -7.42 -7.07
C GLY A 58 17.57 -7.43 -5.64
N LYS A 59 18.14 -6.57 -4.80
CA LYS A 59 17.63 -6.35 -3.45
C LYS A 59 16.45 -5.39 -3.49
N ALA A 60 15.42 -5.67 -2.69
CA ALA A 60 14.20 -4.86 -2.65
C ALA A 60 14.49 -3.37 -2.38
N VAL A 61 15.43 -3.07 -1.46
CA VAL A 61 15.81 -1.70 -1.12
C VAL A 61 16.47 -0.94 -2.30
N GLU A 62 17.15 -1.64 -3.19
CA GLU A 62 17.83 -1.06 -4.36
C GLU A 62 16.89 -0.79 -5.53
N LEU A 63 15.76 -1.49 -5.57
CA LEU A 63 14.76 -1.38 -6.63
C LEU A 63 13.73 -0.27 -6.38
N VAL A 64 13.68 0.28 -5.16
CA VAL A 64 12.75 1.34 -4.77
C VAL A 64 13.48 2.68 -4.72
N ARG A 65 12.85 3.72 -5.23
CA ARG A 65 13.35 5.11 -5.13
C ARG A 65 12.65 5.83 -3.98
N PHE A 66 13.44 6.42 -3.10
CA PHE A 66 12.96 7.19 -1.96
C PHE A 66 13.96 8.29 -1.59
N GLU A 67 13.53 9.24 -0.78
CA GLU A 67 14.38 10.31 -0.27
C GLU A 67 15.35 9.77 0.79
N PRO A 68 16.59 10.27 0.87
CA PRO A 68 17.62 9.80 1.80
C PRO A 68 17.20 9.82 3.27
N VAL A 69 16.28 10.70 3.67
CA VAL A 69 15.74 10.77 5.02
C VAL A 69 15.07 9.47 5.47
N TYR A 70 14.61 8.66 4.53
CA TYR A 70 13.93 7.37 4.77
C TYR A 70 14.84 6.15 4.65
N ASP A 71 16.14 6.31 4.45
CA ASP A 71 17.10 5.21 4.28
C ASP A 71 16.96 4.15 5.38
N GLN A 72 16.90 4.57 6.65
CA GLN A 72 16.79 3.66 7.80
C GLN A 72 15.43 2.95 7.84
N VAL A 73 14.37 3.63 7.41
CA VAL A 73 13.01 3.06 7.35
C VAL A 73 12.96 1.95 6.30
N PHE A 74 13.42 2.25 5.09
CA PHE A 74 13.40 1.27 3.99
C PHE A 74 14.37 0.12 4.25
N ALA A 75 15.53 0.38 4.84
CA ALA A 75 16.44 -0.64 5.27
C ALA A 75 15.84 -1.53 6.38
N TYR A 76 15.07 -0.96 7.30
CA TYR A 76 14.33 -1.71 8.33
C TYR A 76 13.23 -2.59 7.72
N VAL A 77 12.44 -2.04 6.80
CA VAL A 77 11.28 -2.73 6.20
C VAL A 77 11.70 -3.83 5.25
N PHE A 78 12.63 -3.53 4.35
CA PHE A 78 13.08 -4.49 3.34
C PHE A 78 14.21 -5.39 3.82
N GLY A 79 15.09 -4.88 4.70
CA GLY A 79 16.22 -5.64 5.20
C GLY A 79 17.09 -6.17 4.05
N ASP A 80 17.34 -7.47 4.05
CA ASP A 80 18.06 -8.20 3.03
C ASP A 80 17.15 -8.96 2.04
N THR A 81 15.91 -8.51 1.90
CA THR A 81 14.92 -9.12 0.98
C THR A 81 15.41 -9.07 -0.46
N LEU A 82 15.43 -10.22 -1.12
CA LEU A 82 15.78 -10.37 -2.53
C LEU A 82 14.50 -10.41 -3.38
N VAL A 83 14.56 -9.83 -4.57
CA VAL A 83 13.45 -9.85 -5.53
C VAL A 83 13.80 -10.76 -6.70
N PHE A 84 12.91 -11.69 -7.01
CA PHE A 84 13.05 -12.67 -8.09
C PHE A 84 11.94 -12.49 -9.14
N ALA A 85 12.23 -12.90 -10.36
CA ALA A 85 11.27 -12.88 -11.45
C ALA A 85 10.14 -13.90 -11.23
N ASP A 86 10.48 -15.08 -10.70
CA ASP A 86 9.58 -16.21 -10.58
C ASP A 86 9.83 -17.02 -9.30
N LEU A 87 8.83 -17.84 -8.92
CA LEU A 87 8.87 -18.67 -7.73
C LEU A 87 9.94 -19.77 -7.80
N THR A 88 10.23 -20.31 -8.98
CA THR A 88 11.19 -21.40 -9.15
C THR A 88 12.59 -20.94 -8.76
N SER A 89 12.97 -19.74 -9.23
CA SER A 89 14.24 -19.10 -8.89
C SER A 89 14.30 -18.70 -7.42
N ALA A 90 13.20 -18.12 -6.88
CA ALA A 90 13.13 -17.70 -5.48
C ALA A 90 13.28 -18.89 -4.50
N ARG A 91 12.75 -20.06 -4.83
CA ARG A 91 12.83 -21.28 -3.99
C ARG A 91 14.25 -21.73 -3.69
N GLN A 92 15.22 -21.41 -4.54
CA GLN A 92 16.63 -21.75 -4.30
C GLN A 92 17.21 -21.00 -3.09
N GLN A 93 16.58 -19.90 -2.69
CA GLN A 93 16.96 -19.10 -1.52
C GLN A 93 16.13 -19.42 -0.26
N LEU A 94 15.20 -20.37 -0.35
CA LEU A 94 14.36 -20.75 0.78
C LEU A 94 15.21 -21.17 1.99
N GLY A 95 14.91 -20.64 3.16
CA GLY A 95 15.66 -20.87 4.39
C GLY A 95 16.97 -20.09 4.55
N ARG A 96 17.44 -19.40 3.51
CA ARG A 96 18.68 -18.60 3.54
C ARG A 96 18.42 -17.10 3.66
N SER A 97 17.57 -16.59 2.80
CA SER A 97 17.20 -15.17 2.76
C SER A 97 15.68 -15.04 2.57
N ARG A 98 15.17 -13.88 2.94
CA ARG A 98 13.81 -13.50 2.60
C ARG A 98 13.76 -13.14 1.12
N ALA A 99 12.82 -13.72 0.40
CA ALA A 99 12.68 -13.49 -1.03
C ALA A 99 11.23 -13.14 -1.38
N VAL A 100 11.03 -12.33 -2.40
CA VAL A 100 9.73 -12.00 -2.96
C VAL A 100 9.80 -12.11 -4.47
N THR A 101 8.72 -12.55 -5.10
CA THR A 101 8.59 -12.61 -6.56
C THR A 101 7.80 -11.41 -7.10
N LEU A 102 7.87 -11.18 -8.40
CA LEU A 102 7.06 -10.16 -9.07
C LEU A 102 5.56 -10.45 -8.98
N ASP A 103 5.18 -11.71 -8.87
CA ASP A 103 3.79 -12.14 -8.70
C ASP A 103 3.29 -11.99 -7.25
N GLY A 104 4.18 -11.61 -6.32
CA GLY A 104 3.83 -11.30 -4.93
C GLY A 104 3.94 -12.48 -3.98
N GLU A 105 4.53 -13.60 -4.37
CA GLU A 105 4.85 -14.66 -3.41
C GLU A 105 6.00 -14.24 -2.50
N LEU A 106 5.87 -14.58 -1.23
CA LEU A 106 6.84 -14.28 -0.18
C LEU A 106 7.41 -15.57 0.38
N LEU A 107 8.74 -15.66 0.41
CA LEU A 107 9.50 -16.75 0.98
C LEU A 107 10.29 -16.22 2.18
N GLU A 108 10.08 -16.83 3.35
CA GLU A 108 10.73 -16.41 4.59
C GLU A 108 11.98 -17.27 4.88
N LYS A 109 12.91 -16.71 5.65
CA LYS A 109 14.09 -17.43 6.16
C LYS A 109 13.72 -18.66 7.00
N SER A 110 12.56 -18.66 7.62
CA SER A 110 12.01 -19.80 8.37
C SER A 110 11.64 -20.99 7.49
N GLY A 111 11.61 -20.82 6.17
CA GLY A 111 11.10 -21.79 5.22
C GLY A 111 9.61 -21.65 4.93
N ALA A 112 8.91 -20.68 5.56
CA ALA A 112 7.53 -20.41 5.25
C ALA A 112 7.40 -19.80 3.86
N MET A 113 6.36 -20.18 3.14
CA MET A 113 6.02 -19.65 1.83
C MET A 113 4.58 -19.14 1.86
N THR A 114 4.39 -17.90 1.41
CA THR A 114 3.09 -17.26 1.28
C THR A 114 2.91 -16.83 -0.16
N GLY A 115 1.83 -17.22 -0.77
CA GLY A 115 1.53 -16.88 -2.17
C GLY A 115 0.09 -17.24 -2.51
N GLY A 116 -0.29 -16.96 -3.73
CA GLY A 116 -1.63 -17.19 -4.26
C GLY A 116 -2.14 -15.95 -4.99
N SER A 117 -3.20 -16.11 -5.78
CA SER A 117 -3.78 -14.98 -6.47
C SER A 117 -4.43 -14.03 -5.46
N LEU A 118 -4.10 -12.74 -5.55
CA LEU A 118 -4.87 -11.65 -4.95
C LEU A 118 -6.21 -11.53 -5.71
N SER A 119 -7.01 -12.60 -5.64
CA SER A 119 -8.39 -12.50 -6.12
C SER A 119 -9.11 -11.54 -5.19
N GLN A 120 -9.84 -10.59 -5.77
CA GLN A 120 -10.60 -9.53 -5.10
C GLN A 120 -11.71 -10.02 -4.14
N ARG A 121 -11.63 -11.25 -3.66
CA ARG A 121 -12.54 -11.79 -2.65
C ARG A 121 -11.83 -11.81 -1.31
N ILE A 122 -11.83 -10.68 -0.70
CA ILE A 122 -11.29 -10.43 0.62
C ILE A 122 -12.34 -10.85 1.64
N GLY A 123 -12.25 -12.11 2.04
CA GLY A 123 -12.77 -12.56 3.32
C GLY A 123 -11.67 -12.70 4.36
N GLY A 124 -10.50 -12.14 4.18
CA GLY A 124 -9.36 -12.23 5.09
C GLY A 124 -8.88 -10.84 5.49
N LEU A 125 -8.82 -10.60 6.79
CA LEU A 125 -8.23 -9.48 7.51
C LEU A 125 -7.41 -8.50 6.65
N SER A 126 -8.07 -7.60 5.95
CA SER A 126 -7.45 -6.47 5.30
C SER A 126 -7.20 -5.40 6.36
N PHE A 127 -5.99 -5.36 6.89
CA PHE A 127 -5.56 -4.25 7.72
C PHE A 127 -5.50 -2.98 6.86
N GLY A 128 -6.52 -2.13 6.97
CA GLY A 128 -6.50 -0.76 6.48
C GLY A 128 -7.20 -0.45 5.16
N ARG A 129 -7.99 -1.37 4.57
CA ARG A 129 -8.72 -1.08 3.31
C ARG A 129 -10.22 -1.37 3.32
N SER A 130 -10.74 -1.98 4.36
CA SER A 130 -12.13 -2.45 4.33
C SER A 130 -13.18 -1.40 4.69
N SER A 131 -12.84 -0.29 5.35
CA SER A 131 -13.85 0.72 5.67
C SER A 131 -14.09 1.69 4.51
N ASP A 132 -13.05 2.09 3.78
CA ASP A 132 -13.20 3.14 2.76
C ASP A 132 -13.87 2.66 1.46
N GLN A 133 -13.69 1.38 1.09
CA GLN A 133 -14.35 0.83 -0.10
C GLN A 133 -15.78 0.39 0.18
N ASP A 134 -16.05 -0.17 1.35
CA ASP A 134 -17.42 -0.55 1.75
C ASP A 134 -18.31 0.68 1.99
N GLU A 135 -17.73 1.81 2.41
CA GLU A 135 -18.43 3.09 2.50
C GLU A 135 -18.52 3.83 1.15
N ALA A 136 -17.58 3.62 0.25
CA ALA A 136 -17.56 4.27 -1.06
C ALA A 136 -18.65 3.73 -2.01
N GLU A 137 -18.96 2.44 -1.99
CA GLU A 137 -20.00 1.85 -2.86
C GLU A 137 -21.42 2.41 -2.60
N PRO A 138 -21.92 2.47 -1.36
CA PRO A 138 -23.22 3.09 -1.10
C PRO A 138 -23.24 4.58 -1.44
N LEU A 139 -22.13 5.29 -1.26
CA LEU A 139 -22.01 6.70 -1.64
C LEU A 139 -22.02 6.88 -3.16
N ARG A 140 -21.35 6.03 -3.91
CA ARG A 140 -21.41 6.04 -5.38
C ARG A 140 -22.80 5.77 -5.91
N ARG A 141 -23.50 4.78 -5.33
CA ARG A 141 -24.89 4.49 -5.68
C ARG A 141 -25.78 5.68 -5.39
N ARG A 142 -25.61 6.33 -4.25
CA ARG A 142 -26.36 7.51 -3.88
C ARG A 142 -26.11 8.70 -4.81
N LEU A 143 -24.86 8.89 -5.27
CA LEU A 143 -24.52 9.90 -6.26
C LEU A 143 -25.19 9.65 -7.61
N LEU A 144 -25.29 8.40 -8.06
CA LEU A 144 -26.01 8.04 -9.29
C LEU A 144 -27.51 8.33 -9.16
N GLU A 145 -28.15 7.90 -8.07
CA GLU A 145 -29.58 8.16 -7.80
C GLU A 145 -29.89 9.66 -7.76
N LEU A 146 -29.03 10.44 -7.10
CA LEU A 146 -29.18 11.90 -7.05
C LEU A 146 -28.96 12.55 -8.41
N GLY A 147 -28.02 12.03 -9.21
CA GLY A 147 -27.76 12.48 -10.58
C GLY A 147 -29.00 12.26 -11.48
N GLU A 148 -29.59 11.08 -11.42
CA GLU A 148 -30.83 10.78 -12.16
C GLU A 148 -32.01 11.66 -11.72
N SER A 149 -32.17 11.85 -10.42
CA SER A 149 -33.21 12.73 -9.87
C SER A 149 -33.04 14.17 -10.32
N LEU A 150 -31.81 14.69 -10.34
CA LEU A 150 -31.51 16.03 -10.85
C LEU A 150 -31.86 16.20 -12.33
N VAL A 151 -31.60 15.19 -13.16
CA VAL A 151 -31.96 15.23 -14.59
C VAL A 151 -33.47 15.31 -14.75
N VAL A 152 -34.22 14.51 -13.97
CA VAL A 152 -35.70 14.53 -14.00
C VAL A 152 -36.24 15.90 -13.56
N CYS A 153 -35.77 16.43 -12.41
CA CYS A 153 -36.19 17.73 -11.91
C CYS A 153 -35.91 18.87 -12.89
N ARG A 154 -34.73 18.90 -13.50
CA ARG A 154 -34.40 19.91 -14.53
C ARG A 154 -35.30 19.83 -15.76
N ARG A 155 -35.67 18.61 -16.16
CA ARG A 155 -36.58 18.41 -17.29
C ARG A 155 -37.99 18.93 -16.97
N GLU A 156 -38.47 18.71 -15.74
CA GLU A 156 -39.76 19.22 -15.30
C GLU A 156 -39.74 20.74 -15.14
N GLU A 157 -38.68 21.28 -14.56
CA GLU A 157 -38.47 22.72 -14.45
C GLU A 157 -38.51 23.40 -15.84
N ALA A 158 -37.82 22.83 -16.82
CA ALA A 158 -37.82 23.36 -18.19
C ALA A 158 -39.23 23.32 -18.81
N LYS A 159 -40.01 22.25 -18.59
CA LYS A 159 -41.39 22.15 -19.08
C LYS A 159 -42.30 23.20 -18.43
N LEU A 160 -42.16 23.37 -17.12
CA LEU A 160 -42.91 24.37 -16.38
C LEU A 160 -42.57 25.79 -16.82
N ALA A 161 -41.29 26.06 -17.02
CA ALA A 161 -40.82 27.37 -17.51
C ALA A 161 -41.40 27.68 -18.92
N GLN A 162 -41.42 26.70 -19.81
CA GLN A 162 -42.06 26.86 -21.13
C GLN A 162 -43.58 27.10 -20.99
N ALA A 163 -44.26 26.38 -20.13
CA ALA A 163 -45.73 26.56 -19.91
C ALA A 163 -46.06 27.94 -19.37
N VAL A 164 -45.23 28.45 -18.40
CA VAL A 164 -45.39 29.80 -17.85
C VAL A 164 -45.18 30.87 -18.96
N GLU A 165 -44.16 30.70 -19.80
CA GLU A 165 -43.90 31.65 -20.90
C GLU A 165 -45.03 31.67 -21.94
N GLN A 166 -45.64 30.52 -22.24
CA GLN A 166 -46.76 30.42 -23.14
C GLN A 166 -48.06 31.07 -22.56
N GLN A 167 -48.19 31.16 -21.26
CA GLN A 167 -49.36 31.78 -20.61
C GLN A 167 -49.17 33.26 -20.27
N ARG A 168 -48.03 33.84 -20.61
CA ARG A 168 -47.75 35.23 -20.39
C ARG A 168 -48.57 36.09 -21.36
N PRO A 169 -49.51 36.91 -20.91
CA PRO A 169 -50.25 37.77 -21.83
C PRO A 169 -49.34 38.82 -22.44
N ALA A 170 -49.58 39.12 -23.72
CA ALA A 170 -48.86 40.14 -24.48
C ALA A 170 -49.19 41.55 -23.98
#